data_b7b9db760d9d2a95c48050e6be3e5563
#
_entry.id   b7b9db760d9d2a95c48050e6be3e5563
#
_cell.length_a   1.000
_cell.length_b   1.000
_cell.length_c   1.000
_cell.angle_alpha   90.00
_cell.angle_beta   90.00
_cell.angle_gamma   90.00
#
_symmetry.space_group_name_H-M   'P 1'
#
loop_
_entity.id
_entity.type
_entity.pdbx_description
1 polymer ?
#
loop_
_entity_poly.entity_id
_entity_poly.type
_entity_poly.pdbx_seq_one_letter_code
_entity_poly.pdbx_strand_id
1 'polypeptide(L)'
;MLLLLAVLAGVGFAVAGDSVPVEAQEYSAYQDPEQPALSFVLSDDQNLAEFQTKFGLSDGQIEEVRAAILKENETLAAAYAASEQIIRANEGLPPEQIADKINASGYHEKVRAAIAKTKSTVEGLLPEKQRDELGPWVDAKFAQVELGTSEVSVSGRRGVTCKVFATQYIGHTKKEVALPSTKARGHTVKIRRGHHATKARVKDVGPWNTIDNYWNSHRTYEKMRRWKDLRHLPRCKPWAEAAYRNNYNHGKDQFGRKVLNPAGIDLTPRVARRLGLRKFENDWVTVRFPWVRR
;
A
#
# COMPACT_ATOMS: atom_id res chain seq x y z
N MET A 1 33.74 76.45 6.14
CA MET A 1 33.72 75.58 7.32
C MET A 1 33.14 74.27 6.90
N LEU A 2 33.96 73.30 6.47
CA LEU A 2 33.63 72.02 5.96
C LEU A 2 33.84 70.99 7.07
N LEU A 3 32.81 70.27 7.44
CA LEU A 3 32.91 69.09 8.34
C LEU A 3 33.12 67.85 7.51
N LEU A 4 34.24 67.14 7.70
CA LEU A 4 34.51 65.84 7.15
C LEU A 4 33.96 64.79 8.13
N LEU A 5 33.04 63.95 7.65
CA LEU A 5 32.59 62.71 8.34
C LEU A 5 33.36 61.52 7.77
N ALA A 6 34.16 60.87 8.60
CA ALA A 6 34.87 59.66 8.29
C ALA A 6 33.92 58.48 8.49
N VAL A 7 33.66 57.65 7.44
CA VAL A 7 32.94 56.40 7.50
C VAL A 7 33.96 55.29 7.66
N LEU A 8 33.95 54.64 8.82
CA LEU A 8 34.69 53.41 9.09
C LEU A 8 33.95 52.24 8.45
N ALA A 9 34.50 51.67 7.40
CA ALA A 9 34.03 50.42 6.79
C ALA A 9 34.57 49.24 7.61
N GLY A 10 33.69 48.59 8.36
CA GLY A 10 33.97 47.31 9.02
C GLY A 10 33.91 46.17 7.99
N VAL A 11 35.07 45.58 7.71
CA VAL A 11 35.16 44.37 6.89
C VAL A 11 34.81 43.18 7.77
N GLY A 12 33.57 42.71 7.70
CA GLY A 12 33.17 41.46 8.29
C GLY A 12 33.58 40.28 7.38
N PHE A 13 34.55 39.50 7.85
CA PHE A 13 34.85 38.21 7.23
C PHE A 13 33.71 37.24 7.55
N ALA A 14 32.85 36.99 6.58
CA ALA A 14 31.95 35.85 6.62
C ALA A 14 32.75 34.59 6.32
N VAL A 15 32.96 33.75 7.33
CA VAL A 15 33.44 32.39 7.14
C VAL A 15 32.28 31.64 6.53
N ALA A 16 32.32 31.43 5.21
CA ALA A 16 31.44 30.48 4.53
C ALA A 16 31.83 29.07 5.01
N GLY A 17 31.10 28.57 5.96
CA GLY A 17 31.12 27.13 6.25
C GLY A 17 30.54 26.40 5.03
N ASP A 18 31.41 25.70 4.28
CA ASP A 18 30.99 24.75 3.27
C ASP A 18 30.13 23.66 3.96
N SER A 19 28.83 23.86 3.98
CA SER A 19 27.92 22.80 4.23
C SER A 19 27.98 21.88 3.00
N VAL A 20 28.72 20.77 3.12
CA VAL A 20 28.68 19.66 2.19
C VAL A 20 27.21 19.31 2.07
N PRO A 21 26.62 19.31 0.85
CA PRO A 21 25.26 18.84 0.67
C PRO A 21 25.21 17.41 1.20
N VAL A 22 24.42 17.17 2.25
CA VAL A 22 24.05 15.80 2.61
C VAL A 22 23.27 15.33 1.40
N GLU A 23 23.88 14.50 0.55
CA GLU A 23 23.18 13.78 -0.49
C GLU A 23 21.99 13.13 0.19
N ALA A 24 20.78 13.57 -0.17
CA ALA A 24 19.56 12.94 0.30
C ALA A 24 19.66 11.49 -0.16
N GLN A 25 19.88 10.58 0.77
CA GLN A 25 19.99 9.16 0.49
C GLN A 25 18.66 8.77 -0.18
N GLU A 26 18.71 8.41 -1.46
CA GLU A 26 17.54 8.12 -2.26
C GLU A 26 16.81 6.94 -1.60
N TYR A 27 15.53 7.12 -1.25
CA TYR A 27 14.77 6.09 -0.57
C TYR A 27 14.63 4.87 -1.46
N SER A 28 15.09 3.71 -0.99
CA SER A 28 14.92 2.43 -1.64
C SER A 28 13.78 1.65 -0.96
N ALA A 29 12.71 1.40 -1.69
CA ALA A 29 11.60 0.57 -1.23
C ALA A 29 12.04 -0.89 -1.03
N TYR A 30 13.00 -1.37 -1.83
CA TYR A 30 13.57 -2.70 -1.71
C TYR A 30 14.41 -2.88 -0.43
N GLN A 31 15.05 -1.82 0.07
CA GLN A 31 15.86 -1.88 1.28
C GLN A 31 15.05 -1.66 2.57
N ASP A 32 13.84 -1.11 2.47
CA ASP A 32 12.97 -0.95 3.65
C ASP A 32 12.51 -2.33 4.15
N PRO A 33 12.90 -2.76 5.37
CA PRO A 33 12.59 -4.09 5.89
C PRO A 33 11.10 -4.30 6.18
N GLU A 34 10.31 -3.24 6.20
CA GLU A 34 8.85 -3.28 6.41
C GLU A 34 8.07 -2.97 5.13
N GLN A 35 8.75 -2.79 3.99
CA GLN A 35 8.13 -2.53 2.70
C GLN A 35 8.17 -3.79 1.82
N PRO A 36 7.07 -4.50 1.58
CA PRO A 36 7.04 -5.69 0.74
C PRO A 36 7.07 -5.31 -0.75
N ALA A 37 8.08 -4.51 -1.15
CA ALA A 37 8.21 -3.98 -2.50
C ALA A 37 8.42 -5.07 -3.54
N LEU A 38 9.23 -6.07 -3.23
CA LEU A 38 9.53 -7.18 -4.14
C LEU A 38 8.28 -7.99 -4.48
N SER A 39 7.54 -8.44 -3.47
CA SER A 39 6.30 -9.20 -3.69
C SER A 39 5.21 -8.36 -4.34
N PHE A 40 5.14 -7.07 -4.02
CA PHE A 40 4.22 -6.15 -4.68
C PHE A 40 4.51 -6.01 -6.17
N VAL A 41 5.77 -5.76 -6.54
CA VAL A 41 6.19 -5.62 -7.95
C VAL A 41 5.95 -6.92 -8.73
N LEU A 42 6.36 -8.05 -8.15
CA LEU A 42 6.26 -9.37 -8.80
C LEU A 42 4.86 -9.99 -8.74
N SER A 43 3.90 -9.38 -8.04
CA SER A 43 2.49 -9.78 -8.11
C SER A 43 1.82 -9.38 -9.44
N ASP A 44 2.41 -8.47 -10.20
CA ASP A 44 1.97 -8.11 -11.54
C ASP A 44 2.55 -9.09 -12.56
N ASP A 45 1.70 -9.72 -13.38
CA ASP A 45 2.11 -10.75 -14.33
C ASP A 45 3.06 -10.21 -15.40
N GLN A 46 2.95 -8.95 -15.81
CA GLN A 46 3.86 -8.32 -16.77
C GLN A 46 5.24 -8.12 -16.14
N ASN A 47 5.31 -7.57 -14.94
CA ASN A 47 6.56 -7.41 -14.22
C ASN A 47 7.24 -8.76 -13.94
N LEU A 48 6.46 -9.79 -13.63
CA LEU A 48 7.01 -11.12 -13.40
C LEU A 48 7.59 -11.73 -14.69
N ALA A 49 6.94 -11.54 -15.84
CA ALA A 49 7.47 -11.98 -17.14
C ALA A 49 8.75 -11.21 -17.52
N GLU A 50 8.78 -9.91 -17.29
CA GLU A 50 9.98 -9.10 -17.46
C GLU A 50 11.12 -9.53 -16.52
N PHE A 51 10.81 -9.85 -15.28
CA PHE A 51 11.75 -10.38 -14.30
C PHE A 51 12.36 -11.71 -14.78
N GLN A 52 11.52 -12.64 -15.23
CA GLN A 52 11.96 -13.91 -15.81
C GLN A 52 12.96 -13.70 -16.95
N THR A 53 12.61 -12.82 -17.88
CA THR A 53 13.43 -12.52 -19.06
C THR A 53 14.75 -11.85 -18.67
N LYS A 54 14.68 -10.82 -17.81
CA LYS A 54 15.86 -10.03 -17.42
C LYS A 54 16.89 -10.89 -16.68
N PHE A 55 16.44 -11.74 -15.77
CA PHE A 55 17.31 -12.55 -14.92
C PHE A 55 17.54 -13.97 -15.43
N GLY A 56 16.96 -14.33 -16.60
CA GLY A 56 17.18 -15.62 -17.25
C GLY A 56 16.65 -16.81 -16.47
N LEU A 57 15.53 -16.63 -15.73
CA LEU A 57 14.97 -17.67 -14.87
C LEU A 57 14.15 -18.70 -15.67
N SER A 58 14.26 -19.96 -15.28
CA SER A 58 13.42 -21.03 -15.79
C SER A 58 11.98 -20.93 -15.26
N ASP A 59 11.03 -21.58 -15.92
CA ASP A 59 9.64 -21.65 -15.47
C ASP A 59 9.53 -22.24 -14.06
N GLY A 60 10.35 -23.24 -13.74
CA GLY A 60 10.41 -23.83 -12.38
C GLY A 60 10.81 -22.80 -11.32
N GLN A 61 11.85 -22.00 -11.61
CA GLN A 61 12.27 -20.93 -10.70
C GLN A 61 11.21 -19.83 -10.55
N ILE A 62 10.46 -19.50 -11.62
CA ILE A 62 9.34 -18.56 -11.53
C ILE A 62 8.20 -19.10 -10.66
N GLU A 63 7.91 -20.39 -10.72
CA GLU A 63 6.92 -20.97 -9.78
C GLU A 63 7.40 -20.94 -8.33
N GLU A 64 8.71 -21.07 -8.06
CA GLU A 64 9.28 -20.87 -6.72
C GLU A 64 9.15 -19.42 -6.26
N VAL A 65 9.40 -18.44 -7.13
CA VAL A 65 9.17 -17.02 -6.86
C VAL A 65 7.69 -16.79 -6.51
N ARG A 66 6.76 -17.30 -7.31
CA ARG A 66 5.32 -17.21 -7.03
C ARG A 66 4.94 -17.82 -5.68
N ALA A 67 5.49 -18.99 -5.36
CA ALA A 67 5.25 -19.67 -4.10
C ALA A 67 5.74 -18.85 -2.90
N ALA A 68 6.93 -18.22 -3.02
CA ALA A 68 7.48 -17.36 -1.97
C ALA A 68 6.58 -16.12 -1.74
N ILE A 69 6.12 -15.46 -2.82
CA ILE A 69 5.21 -14.32 -2.75
C ILE A 69 3.87 -14.70 -2.09
N LEU A 70 3.29 -15.84 -2.48
CA LEU A 70 2.04 -16.30 -1.89
C LEU A 70 2.19 -16.61 -0.41
N LYS A 71 3.33 -17.17 0.00
CA LYS A 71 3.63 -17.45 1.41
C LYS A 71 3.84 -16.18 2.23
N GLU A 72 4.49 -15.18 1.67
CA GLU A 72 4.60 -13.85 2.28
C GLU A 72 3.21 -13.25 2.47
N ASN A 73 2.41 -13.18 1.41
CA ASN A 73 1.06 -12.63 1.46
C ASN A 73 0.18 -13.34 2.52
N GLU A 74 0.28 -14.67 2.65
CA GLU A 74 -0.39 -15.44 3.71
C GLU A 74 0.06 -14.98 5.10
N THR A 75 1.36 -14.81 5.30
CA THR A 75 1.94 -14.41 6.60
C THR A 75 1.54 -12.97 6.95
N LEU A 76 1.62 -12.05 5.98
CA LEU A 76 1.20 -10.66 6.16
C LEU A 76 -0.30 -10.57 6.45
N ALA A 77 -1.13 -11.35 5.75
CA ALA A 77 -2.58 -11.40 6.01
C ALA A 77 -2.90 -11.92 7.41
N ALA A 78 -2.15 -12.91 7.91
CA ALA A 78 -2.32 -13.43 9.27
C ALA A 78 -1.89 -12.41 10.33
N ALA A 79 -0.76 -11.73 10.13
CA ALA A 79 -0.29 -10.66 11.02
C ALA A 79 -1.29 -9.49 11.04
N TYR A 80 -1.79 -9.10 9.88
CA TYR A 80 -2.83 -8.08 9.75
C TYR A 80 -4.11 -8.48 10.51
N ALA A 81 -4.63 -9.69 10.30
CA ALA A 81 -5.82 -10.17 10.99
C ALA A 81 -5.67 -10.17 12.52
N ALA A 82 -4.49 -10.54 13.03
CA ALA A 82 -4.19 -10.46 14.47
C ALA A 82 -4.21 -9.01 14.97
N SER A 83 -3.64 -8.06 14.22
CA SER A 83 -3.68 -6.64 14.58
C SER A 83 -5.10 -6.07 14.56
N GLU A 84 -5.97 -6.50 13.65
CA GLU A 84 -7.39 -6.13 13.61
C GLU A 84 -8.13 -6.62 14.87
N GLN A 85 -7.81 -7.81 15.39
CA GLN A 85 -8.39 -8.29 16.64
C GLN A 85 -7.98 -7.41 17.82
N ILE A 86 -6.71 -6.95 17.87
CA ILE A 86 -6.25 -6.02 18.90
C ILE A 86 -7.03 -4.70 18.82
N ILE A 87 -7.20 -4.14 17.60
CA ILE A 87 -7.98 -2.92 17.40
C ILE A 87 -9.41 -3.09 17.89
N ARG A 88 -10.09 -4.17 17.51
CA ARG A 88 -11.49 -4.45 17.91
C ARG A 88 -11.64 -4.66 19.41
N ALA A 89 -10.69 -5.34 20.04
CA ALA A 89 -10.70 -5.58 21.49
C ALA A 89 -10.42 -4.31 22.32
N ASN A 90 -9.93 -3.26 21.70
CA ASN A 90 -9.56 -2.01 22.34
C ASN A 90 -10.29 -0.80 21.72
N GLU A 91 -11.47 -1.01 21.11
CA GLU A 91 -12.33 0.08 20.64
C GLU A 91 -12.58 1.09 21.75
N GLY A 92 -12.28 2.35 21.50
CA GLY A 92 -12.42 3.43 22.48
C GLY A 92 -11.11 3.88 23.16
N LEU A 93 -10.02 3.12 23.05
CA LEU A 93 -8.71 3.61 23.46
C LEU A 93 -8.16 4.63 22.46
N PRO A 94 -7.31 5.56 22.94
CA PRO A 94 -6.55 6.44 22.04
C PRO A 94 -5.73 5.62 21.02
N PRO A 95 -5.60 6.09 19.76
CA PRO A 95 -4.84 5.37 18.72
C PRO A 95 -3.41 5.02 19.11
N GLU A 96 -2.76 5.85 19.91
CA GLU A 96 -1.40 5.64 20.41
C GLU A 96 -1.31 4.38 21.31
N GLN A 97 -2.28 4.20 22.20
CA GLN A 97 -2.32 3.02 23.07
C GLN A 97 -2.64 1.74 22.29
N ILE A 98 -3.44 1.85 21.21
CA ILE A 98 -3.69 0.73 20.31
C ILE A 98 -2.40 0.39 19.56
N ALA A 99 -1.65 1.38 19.08
CA ALA A 99 -0.36 1.20 18.43
C ALA A 99 0.65 0.49 19.34
N ASP A 100 0.74 0.88 20.62
CA ASP A 100 1.61 0.23 21.60
C ASP A 100 1.28 -1.26 21.79
N LYS A 101 -0.01 -1.60 21.83
CA LYS A 101 -0.45 -3.01 21.91
C LYS A 101 -0.11 -3.82 20.65
N ILE A 102 -0.22 -3.20 19.48
CA ILE A 102 0.17 -3.82 18.20
C ILE A 102 1.68 -4.04 18.19
N ASN A 103 2.48 -3.06 18.59
CA ASN A 103 3.93 -3.19 18.72
C ASN A 103 4.31 -4.35 19.65
N ALA A 104 3.70 -4.40 20.85
CA ALA A 104 3.94 -5.45 21.83
C ALA A 104 3.52 -6.87 21.37
N SER A 105 2.69 -6.99 20.32
CA SER A 105 2.24 -8.28 19.79
C SER A 105 3.24 -8.99 18.89
N GLY A 106 4.39 -8.38 18.59
CA GLY A 106 5.36 -8.87 17.65
C GLY A 106 4.91 -8.73 16.18
N TYR A 107 3.98 -7.81 15.89
CA TYR A 107 3.48 -7.57 14.54
C TYR A 107 4.61 -7.22 13.56
N HIS A 108 5.43 -6.24 13.92
CA HIS A 108 6.51 -5.75 13.07
C HIS A 108 7.61 -6.79 12.82
N GLU A 109 7.95 -7.60 13.83
CA GLU A 109 8.92 -8.69 13.71
C GLU A 109 8.43 -9.74 12.70
N LYS A 110 7.16 -10.13 12.77
CA LYS A 110 6.56 -11.10 11.83
C LYS A 110 6.55 -10.55 10.41
N VAL A 111 6.25 -9.26 10.25
CA VAL A 111 6.27 -8.58 8.94
C VAL A 111 7.67 -8.59 8.36
N ARG A 112 8.67 -8.10 9.11
CA ARG A 112 10.07 -8.08 8.66
C ARG A 112 10.60 -9.48 8.32
N ALA A 113 10.30 -10.47 9.14
CA ALA A 113 10.73 -11.84 8.88
C ALA A 113 10.12 -12.43 7.60
N ALA A 114 8.84 -12.15 7.32
CA ALA A 114 8.19 -12.60 6.09
C ALA A 114 8.84 -11.98 4.85
N ILE A 115 9.04 -10.66 4.85
CA ILE A 115 9.66 -9.91 3.75
C ILE A 115 11.10 -10.39 3.51
N ALA A 116 11.90 -10.49 4.58
CA ALA A 116 13.29 -10.95 4.49
C ALA A 116 13.38 -12.37 3.93
N LYS A 117 12.45 -13.26 4.29
CA LYS A 117 12.42 -14.64 3.77
C LYS A 117 12.15 -14.66 2.26
N THR A 118 11.17 -13.89 1.77
CA THR A 118 10.87 -13.80 0.33
C THR A 118 12.07 -13.24 -0.42
N LYS A 119 12.65 -12.16 0.08
CA LYS A 119 13.85 -11.55 -0.50
C LYS A 119 14.98 -12.55 -0.62
N SER A 120 15.35 -13.26 0.47
CA SER A 120 16.40 -14.26 0.47
C SER A 120 16.10 -15.41 -0.48
N THR A 121 14.83 -15.86 -0.58
CA THR A 121 14.45 -16.93 -1.53
C THR A 121 14.68 -16.47 -2.96
N VAL A 122 14.21 -15.27 -3.33
CA VAL A 122 14.35 -14.75 -4.70
C VAL A 122 15.82 -14.49 -5.04
N GLU A 123 16.58 -13.87 -4.13
CA GLU A 123 18.03 -13.65 -4.31
C GLU A 123 18.79 -14.96 -4.49
N GLY A 124 18.38 -16.02 -3.78
CA GLY A 124 18.98 -17.36 -3.91
C GLY A 124 18.78 -18.03 -5.26
N LEU A 125 17.72 -17.65 -6.00
CA LEU A 125 17.46 -18.15 -7.35
C LEU A 125 18.27 -17.41 -8.43
N LEU A 126 18.82 -16.23 -8.11
CA LEU A 126 19.56 -15.41 -9.05
C LEU A 126 21.04 -15.82 -9.10
N PRO A 127 21.67 -15.79 -10.30
CA PRO A 127 23.11 -15.82 -10.41
C PRO A 127 23.77 -14.72 -9.56
N GLU A 128 24.87 -15.02 -8.90
CA GLU A 128 25.54 -14.09 -7.97
C GLU A 128 25.79 -12.71 -8.59
N LYS A 129 26.25 -12.67 -9.84
CA LYS A 129 26.53 -11.43 -10.59
C LYS A 129 25.30 -10.55 -10.86
N GLN A 130 24.09 -11.09 -10.71
CA GLN A 130 22.84 -10.39 -10.98
C GLN A 130 22.11 -9.94 -9.70
N ARG A 131 22.55 -10.40 -8.54
CA ARG A 131 21.87 -10.05 -7.27
C ARG A 131 21.91 -8.56 -6.98
N ASP A 132 23.00 -7.88 -7.32
CA ASP A 132 23.15 -6.43 -7.13
C ASP A 132 22.21 -5.62 -8.03
N GLU A 133 21.72 -6.20 -9.13
CA GLU A 133 20.75 -5.57 -10.02
C GLU A 133 19.31 -5.65 -9.53
N LEU A 134 19.02 -6.57 -8.60
CA LEU A 134 17.64 -6.82 -8.16
C LEU A 134 17.02 -5.60 -7.48
N GLY A 135 17.72 -5.03 -6.49
CA GLY A 135 17.23 -3.87 -5.75
C GLY A 135 16.89 -2.67 -6.66
N PRO A 136 17.84 -2.18 -7.48
CA PRO A 136 17.57 -1.10 -8.42
C PRO A 136 16.43 -1.41 -9.40
N TRP A 137 16.29 -2.66 -9.86
CA TRP A 137 15.19 -3.04 -10.74
C TRP A 137 13.83 -2.99 -10.02
N VAL A 138 13.77 -3.50 -8.78
CA VAL A 138 12.54 -3.45 -7.97
C VAL A 138 12.14 -2.00 -7.69
N ASP A 139 13.08 -1.15 -7.30
CA ASP A 139 12.80 0.26 -7.00
C ASP A 139 12.30 1.01 -8.26
N ALA A 140 12.91 0.76 -9.42
CA ALA A 140 12.46 1.34 -10.68
C ALA A 140 11.04 0.89 -11.04
N LYS A 141 10.72 -0.40 -10.87
CA LYS A 141 9.37 -0.93 -11.11
C LYS A 141 8.36 -0.41 -10.08
N PHE A 142 8.76 -0.32 -8.82
CA PHE A 142 7.93 0.23 -7.74
C PHE A 142 7.54 1.68 -8.04
N ALA A 143 8.47 2.50 -8.49
CA ALA A 143 8.22 3.89 -8.91
C ALA A 143 7.32 3.97 -10.16
N GLN A 144 7.50 3.09 -11.16
CA GLN A 144 6.66 3.07 -12.36
C GLN A 144 5.18 2.77 -12.07
N VAL A 145 4.90 1.92 -11.09
CA VAL A 145 3.52 1.65 -10.67
C VAL A 145 2.85 2.91 -10.10
N GLU A 146 3.63 3.90 -9.63
CA GLU A 146 3.08 5.20 -9.18
C GLU A 146 2.43 6.01 -10.31
N LEU A 147 2.89 5.83 -11.55
CA LEU A 147 2.37 6.56 -12.73
C LEU A 147 1.05 5.98 -13.26
N GLY A 148 0.68 4.77 -12.85
CA GLY A 148 -0.61 4.16 -13.15
C GLY A 148 -1.73 4.84 -12.37
N THR A 149 -2.24 5.96 -12.90
CA THR A 149 -3.36 6.70 -12.33
C THR A 149 -4.57 5.80 -12.12
N SER A 150 -5.16 5.86 -10.93
CA SER A 150 -6.47 5.26 -10.65
C SER A 150 -7.49 5.82 -11.64
N GLU A 151 -7.78 5.09 -12.72
CA GLU A 151 -8.75 5.52 -13.71
C GLU A 151 -10.13 5.65 -13.09
N VAL A 152 -10.61 6.89 -13.00
CA VAL A 152 -12.01 7.16 -12.67
C VAL A 152 -12.83 7.03 -13.94
N SER A 153 -13.44 5.88 -14.17
CA SER A 153 -14.46 5.78 -15.21
C SER A 153 -15.84 6.04 -14.58
N VAL A 154 -16.48 7.11 -15.03
CA VAL A 154 -17.84 7.45 -14.61
C VAL A 154 -18.82 6.93 -15.66
N SER A 155 -19.30 5.71 -15.45
CA SER A 155 -20.24 5.04 -16.35
C SER A 155 -21.69 5.31 -15.93
N GLY A 156 -22.42 6.06 -16.73
CA GLY A 156 -23.87 6.25 -16.59
C GLY A 156 -24.29 7.25 -15.47
N ARG A 157 -25.61 7.43 -15.31
CA ARG A 157 -26.21 8.41 -14.36
C ARG A 157 -26.00 8.06 -12.88
N ARG A 158 -25.62 6.83 -12.53
CA ARG A 158 -25.44 6.38 -11.13
C ARG A 158 -24.24 5.45 -11.02
N GLY A 159 -23.46 5.63 -9.95
CA GLY A 159 -22.33 4.77 -9.59
C GLY A 159 -20.98 5.33 -10.04
N VAL A 160 -19.95 4.92 -9.30
CA VAL A 160 -18.55 5.25 -9.52
C VAL A 160 -17.79 3.96 -9.70
N THR A 161 -16.80 3.98 -10.56
CA THR A 161 -15.91 2.84 -10.79
C THR A 161 -14.48 3.26 -10.50
N CYS A 162 -13.79 2.50 -9.66
CA CYS A 162 -12.40 2.73 -9.28
C CYS A 162 -11.56 1.50 -9.60
N LYS A 163 -10.34 1.68 -10.08
CA LYS A 163 -9.32 0.64 -10.12
C LYS A 163 -8.55 0.70 -8.81
N VAL A 164 -8.51 -0.39 -8.05
CA VAL A 164 -7.88 -0.46 -6.74
C VAL A 164 -7.17 -1.80 -6.55
N PHE A 165 -6.16 -1.81 -5.72
CA PHE A 165 -5.48 -3.04 -5.34
C PHE A 165 -6.36 -3.86 -4.39
N ALA A 166 -6.43 -5.16 -4.63
CA ALA A 166 -7.22 -6.10 -3.86
C ALA A 166 -6.33 -7.10 -3.15
N THR A 167 -6.57 -7.30 -1.88
CA THR A 167 -5.96 -8.34 -1.06
C THR A 167 -7.00 -9.37 -0.62
N GLN A 168 -6.57 -10.43 0.04
CA GLN A 168 -7.45 -11.47 0.55
C GLN A 168 -7.35 -11.55 2.07
N TYR A 169 -8.50 -11.63 2.73
CA TYR A 169 -8.53 -11.80 4.18
C TYR A 169 -8.98 -13.21 4.60
N ILE A 170 -8.50 -13.62 5.77
CA ILE A 170 -8.63 -14.97 6.31
C ILE A 170 -9.96 -15.10 7.08
N GLY A 171 -10.54 -16.28 7.06
CA GLY A 171 -11.60 -16.68 8.00
C GLY A 171 -13.03 -16.56 7.48
N HIS A 172 -13.25 -16.07 6.25
CA HIS A 172 -14.60 -15.94 5.70
C HIS A 172 -14.81 -16.80 4.46
N THR A 173 -15.85 -17.67 4.50
CA THR A 173 -16.20 -18.57 3.38
C THR A 173 -17.29 -18.01 2.46
N LYS A 174 -17.99 -16.96 2.88
CA LYS A 174 -19.10 -16.35 2.15
C LYS A 174 -18.58 -15.44 1.03
N LYS A 175 -19.49 -15.06 0.13
CA LYS A 175 -19.21 -14.13 -0.98
C LYS A 175 -19.33 -12.69 -0.50
N GLU A 176 -18.30 -12.23 0.22
CA GLU A 176 -18.29 -10.96 0.92
C GLU A 176 -16.96 -10.24 0.67
N VAL A 177 -16.92 -8.95 0.94
CA VAL A 177 -15.74 -8.09 0.87
C VAL A 177 -15.69 -7.14 2.04
N ALA A 178 -14.48 -6.65 2.37
CA ALA A 178 -14.29 -5.50 3.24
C ALA A 178 -13.91 -4.27 2.42
N LEU A 179 -14.41 -3.11 2.85
CA LEU A 179 -14.05 -1.79 2.32
C LEU A 179 -13.64 -0.87 3.48
N PRO A 180 -12.69 0.04 3.29
CA PRO A 180 -12.08 0.82 4.38
C PRO A 180 -13.00 1.93 4.92
N SER A 181 -14.32 1.69 4.95
CA SER A 181 -15.29 2.63 5.52
C SER A 181 -16.51 1.92 6.08
N THR A 182 -16.87 2.27 7.32
CA THR A 182 -18.10 1.81 7.98
C THR A 182 -19.36 2.14 7.17
N LYS A 183 -19.34 3.26 6.41
CA LYS A 183 -20.45 3.69 5.55
C LYS A 183 -20.71 2.77 4.37
N ALA A 184 -19.80 1.85 4.06
CA ALA A 184 -19.96 0.87 2.97
C ALA A 184 -20.75 -0.38 3.38
N ARG A 185 -20.85 -0.67 4.67
CA ARG A 185 -21.53 -1.88 5.17
C ARG A 185 -22.94 -2.02 4.62
N GLY A 186 -23.29 -3.23 4.21
CA GLY A 186 -24.62 -3.56 3.68
C GLY A 186 -24.80 -3.31 2.19
N HIS A 187 -23.94 -2.48 1.57
CA HIS A 187 -23.99 -2.26 0.12
C HIS A 187 -23.43 -3.45 -0.67
N THR A 188 -23.68 -3.44 -1.97
CA THR A 188 -23.17 -4.46 -2.91
C THR A 188 -22.29 -3.79 -3.94
N VAL A 189 -21.06 -4.27 -4.09
CA VAL A 189 -20.12 -3.87 -5.14
C VAL A 189 -20.17 -4.83 -6.32
N LYS A 190 -19.81 -4.32 -7.52
CA LYS A 190 -19.49 -5.14 -8.68
C LYS A 190 -17.98 -5.08 -8.90
N ILE A 191 -17.33 -6.22 -9.03
CA ILE A 191 -15.88 -6.34 -9.12
C ILE A 191 -15.52 -7.04 -10.41
N ARG A 192 -14.48 -6.57 -11.10
CA ARG A 192 -13.96 -7.14 -12.34
C ARG A 192 -12.44 -7.22 -12.27
N ARG A 193 -11.89 -8.32 -12.81
CA ARG A 193 -10.48 -8.51 -13.15
C ARG A 193 -10.40 -9.17 -14.53
N GLY A 194 -9.88 -8.48 -15.52
CA GLY A 194 -9.92 -8.96 -16.90
C GLY A 194 -11.34 -9.34 -17.36
N HIS A 195 -11.51 -10.57 -17.78
CA HIS A 195 -12.81 -11.13 -18.20
C HIS A 195 -13.67 -11.65 -17.02
N HIS A 196 -13.10 -11.82 -15.86
CA HIS A 196 -13.80 -12.29 -14.67
C HIS A 196 -14.57 -11.17 -13.99
N ALA A 197 -15.81 -11.44 -13.60
CA ALA A 197 -16.65 -10.48 -12.90
C ALA A 197 -17.50 -11.14 -11.82
N THR A 198 -17.76 -10.43 -10.73
CA THR A 198 -18.62 -10.90 -9.66
C THR A 198 -19.30 -9.74 -8.93
N LYS A 199 -20.33 -10.06 -8.13
CA LYS A 199 -20.92 -9.14 -7.16
C LYS A 199 -20.64 -9.68 -5.76
N ALA A 200 -20.36 -8.79 -4.81
CA ALA A 200 -20.17 -9.18 -3.42
C ALA A 200 -20.79 -8.13 -2.48
N ARG A 201 -21.26 -8.58 -1.32
CA ARG A 201 -21.79 -7.70 -0.29
C ARG A 201 -20.66 -7.22 0.61
N VAL A 202 -20.67 -5.92 0.95
CA VAL A 202 -19.76 -5.36 1.94
C VAL A 202 -20.28 -5.75 3.32
N LYS A 203 -19.53 -6.58 4.02
CA LYS A 203 -19.88 -7.07 5.35
C LYS A 203 -18.89 -6.64 6.41
N ASP A 204 -17.65 -6.44 6.02
CA ASP A 204 -16.60 -6.04 6.93
C ASP A 204 -16.02 -4.65 6.58
N VAL A 205 -15.23 -4.10 7.48
CA VAL A 205 -14.58 -2.80 7.36
C VAL A 205 -13.07 -3.00 7.43
N GLY A 206 -12.38 -2.51 6.45
CA GLY A 206 -10.97 -2.71 6.12
C GLY A 206 -10.84 -2.70 4.60
N PRO A 207 -9.65 -2.82 4.04
CA PRO A 207 -8.34 -2.92 4.68
C PRO A 207 -7.87 -1.61 5.32
N TRP A 208 -6.97 -1.72 6.28
CA TRP A 208 -6.21 -0.65 6.93
C TRP A 208 -7.04 0.37 7.71
N ASN A 209 -8.05 0.96 7.09
CA ASN A 209 -8.82 2.09 7.61
C ASN A 209 -10.31 1.74 7.78
N THR A 210 -11.01 2.52 8.59
CA THR A 210 -12.45 2.35 8.82
C THR A 210 -13.29 3.54 8.36
N ILE A 211 -12.63 4.60 7.90
CA ILE A 211 -13.24 5.91 7.57
C ILE A 211 -12.97 6.35 6.14
N ASP A 212 -12.16 5.62 5.38
CA ASP A 212 -11.78 5.98 4.02
C ASP A 212 -12.84 5.59 3.00
N ASN A 213 -13.65 6.55 2.62
CA ASN A 213 -14.68 6.41 1.58
C ASN A 213 -14.16 6.94 0.22
N TYR A 214 -13.02 6.44 -0.24
CA TYR A 214 -12.28 6.90 -1.42
C TYR A 214 -13.10 6.98 -2.72
N TRP A 215 -14.25 6.32 -2.79
CA TRP A 215 -15.17 6.40 -3.95
C TRP A 215 -15.99 7.68 -4.00
N ASN A 216 -16.02 8.51 -2.95
CA ASN A 216 -16.72 9.78 -2.92
C ASN A 216 -15.83 10.94 -3.39
N SER A 217 -16.43 11.92 -4.06
CA SER A 217 -15.74 13.15 -4.45
C SER A 217 -15.41 14.04 -3.24
N HIS A 218 -16.31 14.04 -2.24
CA HIS A 218 -16.10 14.72 -0.97
C HIS A 218 -15.91 13.66 0.10
N ARG A 219 -14.69 13.51 0.56
CA ARG A 219 -14.38 12.63 1.69
C ARG A 219 -14.81 13.37 2.95
N THR A 220 -15.98 13.04 3.51
CA THR A 220 -16.49 13.66 4.72
C THR A 220 -15.81 13.11 5.95
N TYR A 221 -14.89 13.87 6.50
CA TYR A 221 -14.18 13.57 7.74
C TYR A 221 -14.69 14.40 8.91
N GLU A 222 -16.00 14.52 9.06
CA GLU A 222 -16.63 15.39 10.08
C GLU A 222 -16.19 15.12 11.51
N LYS A 223 -15.60 13.98 11.81
CA LYS A 223 -15.17 13.63 13.18
C LYS A 223 -13.66 13.59 13.40
N MET A 224 -12.82 13.85 12.38
CA MET A 224 -11.38 13.75 12.51
C MET A 224 -10.66 15.05 12.20
N ARG A 225 -10.63 15.98 13.15
CA ARG A 225 -9.80 17.19 13.09
C ARG A 225 -8.30 16.89 12.89
N ARG A 226 -7.87 15.68 13.22
CA ARG A 226 -6.48 15.20 13.18
C ARG A 226 -5.97 14.84 11.77
N TRP A 227 -6.90 14.57 10.81
CA TRP A 227 -6.56 14.07 9.48
C TRP A 227 -6.97 15.05 8.38
N LYS A 228 -6.58 16.32 8.52
CA LYS A 228 -6.95 17.40 7.59
C LYS A 228 -6.59 17.11 6.14
N ASP A 229 -5.55 16.30 5.91
CA ASP A 229 -4.96 16.10 4.59
C ASP A 229 -5.69 15.09 3.71
N LEU A 230 -6.55 14.23 4.27
CA LEU A 230 -7.32 13.26 3.50
C LEU A 230 -8.24 13.90 2.45
N ARG A 231 -8.65 15.14 2.65
CA ARG A 231 -9.45 15.90 1.68
C ARG A 231 -8.71 16.14 0.37
N HIS A 232 -7.38 16.09 0.38
CA HIS A 232 -6.54 16.29 -0.79
C HIS A 232 -6.30 15.02 -1.60
N LEU A 233 -6.63 13.84 -1.07
CA LEU A 233 -6.52 12.61 -1.85
C LEU A 233 -7.58 12.60 -2.94
N PRO A 234 -7.20 12.36 -4.20
CA PRO A 234 -8.14 12.31 -5.30
C PRO A 234 -9.14 11.16 -5.13
N ARG A 235 -10.29 11.31 -5.79
CA ARG A 235 -11.29 10.23 -5.88
C ARG A 235 -10.64 8.97 -6.43
N CYS A 236 -11.06 7.80 -5.94
CA CYS A 236 -10.54 6.49 -6.30
C CYS A 236 -9.10 6.19 -5.83
N LYS A 237 -8.45 7.07 -5.10
CA LYS A 237 -7.17 6.80 -4.47
C LYS A 237 -7.36 6.43 -2.99
N PRO A 238 -7.32 5.14 -2.59
CA PRO A 238 -7.39 4.75 -1.18
C PRO A 238 -6.30 5.41 -0.34
N TRP A 239 -6.57 5.67 0.95
CA TRP A 239 -5.54 6.12 1.88
C TRP A 239 -4.37 5.14 1.92
N ALA A 240 -4.67 3.83 2.00
CA ALA A 240 -3.63 2.80 2.01
C ALA A 240 -2.71 2.90 0.79
N GLU A 241 -3.25 3.19 -0.40
CA GLU A 241 -2.44 3.40 -1.60
C GLU A 241 -1.54 4.64 -1.47
N ALA A 242 -2.07 5.75 -0.98
CA ALA A 242 -1.29 6.96 -0.79
C ALA A 242 -0.22 6.79 0.30
N ALA A 243 -0.53 6.07 1.38
CA ALA A 243 0.43 5.78 2.43
C ALA A 243 1.56 4.87 1.94
N TYR A 244 1.19 3.81 1.23
CA TYR A 244 2.13 2.80 0.74
C TYR A 244 3.11 3.36 -0.31
N ARG A 245 2.60 4.17 -1.25
CA ARG A 245 3.37 4.66 -2.40
C ARG A 245 4.02 6.03 -2.18
N ASN A 246 3.30 6.93 -1.54
CA ASN A 246 3.68 8.33 -1.44
C ASN A 246 4.03 8.75 -0.01
N ASN A 247 4.28 7.79 0.87
CA ASN A 247 4.56 8.05 2.29
C ASN A 247 3.51 8.95 2.98
N TYR A 248 2.28 8.98 2.44
CA TYR A 248 1.19 9.73 3.03
C TYR A 248 0.96 9.27 4.47
N ASN A 249 0.75 10.21 5.39
CA ASN A 249 0.67 9.93 6.82
C ASN A 249 1.88 9.12 7.34
N HIS A 250 3.09 9.41 6.85
CA HIS A 250 4.31 8.67 7.20
C HIS A 250 4.24 7.16 6.91
N GLY A 251 3.52 6.79 5.84
CA GLY A 251 3.32 5.40 5.46
C GLY A 251 2.39 4.60 6.38
N LYS A 252 1.60 5.28 7.23
CA LYS A 252 0.79 4.65 8.27
C LYS A 252 -0.72 4.79 8.00
N ASP A 253 -1.47 3.81 8.49
CA ASP A 253 -2.93 3.87 8.56
C ASP A 253 -3.44 4.74 9.71
N GLN A 254 -4.76 4.79 9.89
CA GLN A 254 -5.38 5.58 10.98
C GLN A 254 -5.06 5.06 12.39
N PHE A 255 -4.56 3.84 12.53
CA PHE A 255 -4.19 3.21 13.80
C PHE A 255 -2.69 3.23 14.05
N GLY A 256 -1.90 3.88 13.20
CA GLY A 256 -0.46 4.00 13.31
C GLY A 256 0.34 2.78 12.82
N ARG A 257 -0.32 1.78 12.19
CA ARG A 257 0.38 0.64 11.59
C ARG A 257 1.04 1.05 10.28
N LYS A 258 2.24 0.53 10.01
CA LYS A 258 2.82 0.62 8.66
C LYS A 258 1.87 -0.07 7.67
N VAL A 259 1.51 0.62 6.61
CA VAL A 259 0.70 0.06 5.52
C VAL A 259 1.58 -0.81 4.65
N LEU A 260 1.25 -2.11 4.55
CA LEU A 260 2.08 -3.12 3.89
C LEU A 260 1.70 -3.40 2.43
N ASN A 261 0.58 -2.84 1.98
CA ASN A 261 0.12 -2.94 0.60
C ASN A 261 -0.89 -1.83 0.30
N PRO A 262 -1.08 -1.45 -0.98
CA PRO A 262 -1.97 -0.35 -1.36
C PRO A 262 -3.46 -0.73 -1.39
N ALA A 263 -3.89 -1.73 -0.62
CA ALA A 263 -5.22 -2.30 -0.74
C ALA A 263 -6.35 -1.29 -0.49
N GLY A 264 -7.26 -1.20 -1.45
CA GLY A 264 -8.53 -0.49 -1.35
C GLY A 264 -9.73 -1.40 -1.07
N ILE A 265 -9.55 -2.72 -1.20
CA ILE A 265 -10.58 -3.73 -0.97
C ILE A 265 -9.95 -5.05 -0.52
N ASP A 266 -10.58 -5.71 0.45
CA ASP A 266 -10.25 -7.09 0.82
C ASP A 266 -11.32 -8.06 0.31
N LEU A 267 -10.87 -9.13 -0.31
CA LEU A 267 -11.70 -10.16 -0.91
C LEU A 267 -11.75 -11.40 -0.01
N THR A 268 -12.94 -11.99 0.16
CA THR A 268 -13.01 -13.36 0.69
C THR A 268 -12.43 -14.33 -0.35
N PRO A 269 -11.93 -15.52 0.06
CA PRO A 269 -11.39 -16.52 -0.87
C PRO A 269 -12.39 -16.94 -1.96
N ARG A 270 -13.69 -16.89 -1.66
CA ARG A 270 -14.74 -17.19 -2.63
C ARG A 270 -14.89 -16.11 -3.70
N VAL A 271 -14.71 -14.85 -3.34
CA VAL A 271 -14.72 -13.73 -4.29
C VAL A 271 -13.45 -13.76 -5.12
N ALA A 272 -12.29 -13.94 -4.50
CA ALA A 272 -10.99 -14.04 -5.17
C ALA A 272 -10.98 -15.12 -6.27
N ARG A 273 -11.43 -16.34 -5.95
CA ARG A 273 -11.55 -17.44 -6.95
C ARG A 273 -12.46 -17.10 -8.12
N ARG A 274 -13.56 -16.35 -7.90
CA ARG A 274 -14.44 -15.92 -8.99
C ARG A 274 -13.81 -14.85 -9.89
N LEU A 275 -12.79 -14.20 -9.42
CA LEU A 275 -11.96 -13.23 -10.17
C LEU A 275 -10.72 -13.87 -10.79
N GLY A 276 -10.57 -15.21 -10.67
CA GLY A 276 -9.43 -15.94 -11.20
C GLY A 276 -8.15 -15.78 -10.37
N LEU A 277 -8.27 -15.33 -9.12
CA LEU A 277 -7.14 -15.21 -8.20
C LEU A 277 -6.89 -16.53 -7.46
N ARG A 278 -5.63 -16.92 -7.33
CA ARG A 278 -5.18 -18.00 -6.44
C ARG A 278 -5.36 -17.57 -4.98
N LYS A 279 -5.26 -18.48 -4.06
CA LYS A 279 -5.28 -18.18 -2.62
C LYS A 279 -4.08 -17.28 -2.27
N PHE A 280 -4.34 -16.15 -1.62
CA PHE A 280 -3.37 -15.08 -1.27
C PHE A 280 -2.70 -14.36 -2.45
N GLU A 281 -3.12 -14.61 -3.67
CA GLU A 281 -2.73 -13.78 -4.81
C GLU A 281 -3.44 -12.43 -4.72
N ASN A 282 -2.68 -11.36 -4.77
CA ASN A 282 -3.17 -9.99 -4.74
C ASN A 282 -3.05 -9.38 -6.13
N ASP A 283 -3.99 -8.52 -6.53
CA ASP A 283 -3.94 -7.88 -7.85
C ASP A 283 -4.86 -6.65 -7.93
N TRP A 284 -4.71 -5.89 -9.00
CA TRP A 284 -5.58 -4.77 -9.33
C TRP A 284 -6.94 -5.25 -9.83
N VAL A 285 -7.99 -4.67 -9.27
CA VAL A 285 -9.38 -4.94 -9.66
C VAL A 285 -10.13 -3.66 -9.92
N THR A 286 -11.12 -3.74 -10.80
CA THR A 286 -12.07 -2.65 -11.01
C THR A 286 -13.29 -2.86 -10.13
N VAL A 287 -13.57 -1.90 -9.24
CA VAL A 287 -14.71 -1.95 -8.29
C VAL A 287 -15.71 -0.87 -8.65
N ARG A 288 -16.96 -1.25 -8.91
CA ARG A 288 -18.08 -0.33 -9.11
C ARG A 288 -18.91 -0.21 -7.84
N PHE A 289 -19.19 1.02 -7.45
CA PHE A 289 -19.99 1.45 -6.31
C PHE A 289 -21.34 2.00 -6.78
N PRO A 290 -22.39 1.17 -6.93
CA PRO A 290 -23.66 1.58 -7.57
C PRO A 290 -24.44 2.62 -6.77
N TRP A 291 -24.21 2.69 -5.45
CA TRP A 291 -24.93 3.61 -4.54
C TRP A 291 -24.34 5.01 -4.51
N VAL A 292 -23.16 5.23 -5.06
CA VAL A 292 -22.48 6.53 -5.03
C VAL A 292 -23.12 7.44 -6.09
N ARG A 293 -23.54 8.63 -5.67
CA ARG A 293 -24.01 9.68 -6.58
C ARG A 293 -22.83 10.50 -7.10
N ARG A 294 -23.01 11.10 -8.26
CA ARG A 294 -22.04 12.03 -8.84
C ARG A 294 -21.85 13.27 -7.99
#